data_c86aeca54a1f5935d75315e3550dc975
#
_entry.id   c86aeca54a1f5935d75315e3550dc975
#
_cell.length_a   1.000
_cell.length_b   1.000
_cell.length_c   1.000
_cell.angle_alpha   90.00
_cell.angle_beta   90.00
_cell.angle_gamma   90.00
#
_symmetry.space_group_name_H-M   'P 1'
#
loop_
_entity.id
_entity.type
_entity.pdbx_description
1 polymer ?
#
loop_
_entity_poly.entity_id
_entity_poly.type
_entity_poly.pdbx_seq_one_letter_code
_entity_poly.pdbx_strand_id
1 'polypeptide(L)'
;PLYLHANPFMELTPILGPNGELWKPTHSVLPFSKVLKHNQNYQSLMSEYEGRMEKHGVYMNMMFSFIDSNAFLYEPTFLWQDEQTIYHKKVYPLDLKNVPTFERNPEGFELVHEIKDRLEDMARNNGAIHFQIGKDYPYLKTRTEGTRKLLIMLKKELDPKNLINPGNLGFEEN
;
A
#
# COMPACT_ATOMS: atom_id res chain seq x y z
N PRO A 1 -1.43 -4.93 22.78
CA PRO A 1 -1.80 -5.77 21.61
C PRO A 1 -3.23 -6.27 21.69
N LEU A 2 -3.66 -6.96 22.76
CA LEU A 2 -5.02 -7.51 22.91
C LEU A 2 -6.12 -6.45 22.83
N TYR A 3 -5.90 -5.29 23.42
CA TYR A 3 -6.83 -4.16 23.35
C TYR A 3 -7.06 -3.67 21.91
N LEU A 4 -6.01 -3.51 21.12
CA LEU A 4 -6.11 -3.13 19.73
C LEU A 4 -6.82 -4.19 18.87
N HIS A 5 -6.60 -5.48 19.15
CA HIS A 5 -7.30 -6.56 18.47
C HIS A 5 -8.79 -6.62 18.80
N ALA A 6 -9.14 -6.34 20.07
CA ALA A 6 -10.53 -6.32 20.53
C ALA A 6 -11.29 -5.06 20.09
N ASN A 7 -10.57 -3.99 19.76
CA ASN A 7 -11.14 -2.69 19.38
C ASN A 7 -10.49 -2.15 18.09
N PRO A 8 -10.60 -2.87 16.97
CA PRO A 8 -9.85 -2.55 15.76
C PRO A 8 -10.21 -1.19 15.12
N PHE A 9 -11.33 -0.61 15.54
CA PHE A 9 -11.82 0.69 15.04
C PHE A 9 -11.79 1.79 16.09
N MET A 10 -11.31 1.50 17.30
CA MET A 10 -11.11 2.54 18.32
C MET A 10 -9.76 3.23 18.09
N GLU A 11 -9.79 4.53 18.09
CA GLU A 11 -8.59 5.39 17.97
C GLU A 11 -7.78 5.18 16.68
N LEU A 12 -8.37 4.57 15.66
CA LEU A 12 -7.82 4.74 14.34
C LEU A 12 -7.82 6.23 14.06
N THR A 13 -6.65 6.85 14.21
CA THR A 13 -6.37 8.09 13.48
C THR A 13 -6.50 7.67 12.02
N PRO A 14 -7.64 7.92 11.41
CA PRO A 14 -7.94 7.26 10.19
C PRO A 14 -7.18 7.94 9.10
N ILE A 15 -6.26 7.23 8.52
CA ILE A 15 -5.70 7.57 7.25
C ILE A 15 -4.91 8.90 7.25
N LEU A 16 -4.57 9.41 8.44
CA LEU A 16 -3.67 10.54 8.62
C LEU A 16 -2.50 10.13 9.51
N GLY A 17 -1.35 10.69 9.26
CA GLY A 17 -0.20 10.57 10.13
C GLY A 17 -0.43 11.29 11.48
N PRO A 18 0.47 11.10 12.45
CA PRO A 18 0.29 11.60 13.82
C PRO A 18 0.19 13.14 13.91
N ASN A 19 0.70 13.87 12.93
CA ASN A 19 0.62 15.34 12.86
C ASN A 19 -0.32 15.82 11.74
N GLY A 20 -1.20 14.97 11.22
CA GLY A 20 -2.15 15.32 10.16
C GLY A 20 -1.64 15.11 8.74
N GLU A 21 -0.48 14.50 8.56
CA GLU A 21 0.06 14.15 7.25
C GLU A 21 -0.84 13.14 6.54
N LEU A 22 -0.87 13.19 5.23
CA LEU A 22 -1.36 12.06 4.43
C LEU A 22 -0.38 10.90 4.56
N TRP A 23 -0.88 9.67 4.43
CA TRP A 23 -0.04 8.49 4.48
C TRP A 23 -0.45 7.44 3.45
N LYS A 24 0.52 6.74 2.93
CA LYS A 24 0.34 5.67 1.96
C LYS A 24 1.23 4.47 2.34
N PRO A 25 0.66 3.38 2.87
CA PRO A 25 1.43 2.17 3.10
C PRO A 25 1.60 1.40 1.79
N THR A 26 2.70 0.67 1.70
CA THR A 26 2.85 -0.41 0.73
C THR A 26 3.50 -1.60 1.42
N HIS A 27 3.01 -2.79 1.14
CA HIS A 27 3.51 -3.96 1.83
C HIS A 27 3.95 -5.06 0.87
N SER A 28 4.84 -5.88 1.37
CA SER A 28 5.25 -7.13 0.73
C SER A 28 5.39 -8.22 1.77
N VAL A 29 4.93 -9.41 1.43
CA VAL A 29 5.09 -10.61 2.24
C VAL A 29 6.04 -11.56 1.54
N LEU A 30 7.11 -11.94 2.22
CA LEU A 30 8.22 -12.68 1.67
C LEU A 30 8.57 -13.87 2.57
N PRO A 31 9.04 -15.01 2.02
CA PRO A 31 9.70 -16.02 2.83
C PRO A 31 11.00 -15.45 3.43
N PHE A 32 11.37 -15.88 4.63
CA PHE A 32 12.56 -15.39 5.33
C PHE A 32 13.83 -15.43 4.48
N SER A 33 13.98 -16.45 3.66
CA SER A 33 15.15 -16.61 2.79
C SER A 33 15.35 -15.48 1.78
N LYS A 34 14.31 -14.69 1.51
CA LYS A 34 14.36 -13.58 0.55
C LYS A 34 14.46 -12.20 1.20
N VAL A 35 14.25 -12.09 2.50
CA VAL A 35 14.13 -10.78 3.19
C VAL A 35 15.39 -9.94 3.05
N LEU A 36 16.58 -10.52 3.25
CA LEU A 36 17.85 -9.78 3.17
C LEU A 36 18.06 -9.20 1.76
N LYS A 37 17.82 -9.99 0.73
CA LYS A 37 17.94 -9.52 -0.66
C LYS A 37 16.88 -8.46 -1.00
N HIS A 38 15.67 -8.64 -0.50
CA HIS A 38 14.61 -7.64 -0.65
C HIS A 38 14.99 -6.31 0.02
N ASN A 39 15.51 -6.36 1.24
CA ASN A 39 15.98 -5.16 1.94
C ASN A 39 17.12 -4.45 1.18
N GLN A 40 18.09 -5.18 0.65
CA GLN A 40 19.14 -4.58 -0.18
C GLN A 40 18.59 -3.85 -1.40
N ASN A 41 17.67 -4.49 -2.12
CA ASN A 41 17.02 -3.90 -3.29
C ASN A 41 16.18 -2.66 -2.89
N TYR A 42 15.49 -2.74 -1.73
CA TYR A 42 14.74 -1.62 -1.17
C TYR A 42 15.65 -0.42 -0.86
N GLN A 43 16.74 -0.63 -0.14
CA GLN A 43 17.68 0.44 0.20
C GLN A 43 18.28 1.09 -1.06
N SER A 44 18.64 0.27 -2.05
CA SER A 44 19.14 0.78 -3.33
C SER A 44 18.09 1.64 -4.05
N LEU A 45 16.83 1.19 -4.09
CA LEU A 45 15.76 1.94 -4.70
C LEU A 45 15.48 3.24 -3.95
N MET A 46 15.42 3.21 -2.63
CA MET A 46 15.11 4.39 -1.82
C MET A 46 16.20 5.46 -1.90
N SER A 47 17.47 5.06 -2.05
CA SER A 47 18.56 6.02 -2.23
C SER A 47 18.44 6.87 -3.50
N GLU A 48 17.74 6.37 -4.54
CA GLU A 48 17.45 7.15 -5.74
C GLU A 48 16.47 8.31 -5.48
N TYR A 49 15.65 8.19 -4.44
CA TYR A 49 14.56 9.11 -4.11
C TYR A 49 14.86 10.06 -2.96
N GLU A 50 15.92 9.83 -2.19
CA GLU A 50 16.23 10.56 -0.96
C GLU A 50 16.14 12.09 -1.12
N GLY A 51 16.83 12.64 -2.12
CA GLY A 51 16.82 14.08 -2.39
C GLY A 51 15.47 14.63 -2.84
N ARG A 52 14.69 13.84 -3.58
CA ARG A 52 13.32 14.22 -3.97
C ARG A 52 12.36 14.15 -2.79
N MET A 53 12.50 13.16 -1.93
CA MET A 53 11.69 13.02 -0.73
C MET A 53 11.93 14.19 0.22
N GLU A 54 13.19 14.53 0.49
CA GLU A 54 13.55 15.68 1.31
C GLU A 54 12.97 16.99 0.72
N LYS A 55 13.14 17.21 -0.57
CA LYS A 55 12.64 18.41 -1.25
C LYS A 55 11.13 18.60 -1.15
N HIS A 56 10.34 17.51 -1.20
CA HIS A 56 8.88 17.57 -1.21
C HIS A 56 8.25 17.21 0.14
N GLY A 57 9.04 17.14 1.22
CA GLY A 57 8.55 16.87 2.57
C GLY A 57 7.95 15.47 2.73
N VAL A 58 8.44 14.51 1.95
CA VAL A 58 8.04 13.10 2.05
C VAL A 58 9.02 12.39 2.99
N TYR A 59 8.48 11.68 3.96
CA TYR A 59 9.28 10.81 4.82
C TYR A 59 8.60 9.46 4.98
N MET A 60 9.27 8.51 5.60
CA MET A 60 8.70 7.18 5.74
C MET A 60 8.97 6.57 7.10
N ASN A 61 8.04 5.73 7.52
CA ASN A 61 8.19 4.79 8.62
C ASN A 61 8.27 3.37 8.07
N MET A 62 8.85 2.47 8.84
CA MET A 62 8.98 1.06 8.45
C MET A 62 8.34 0.18 9.50
N MET A 63 7.42 -0.67 9.07
CA MET A 63 6.87 -1.73 9.89
C MET A 63 7.39 -3.10 9.42
N PHE A 64 7.83 -3.89 10.38
CA PHE A 64 8.23 -5.28 10.18
C PHE A 64 7.38 -6.18 11.06
N SER A 65 6.95 -7.29 10.51
CA SER A 65 6.25 -8.30 11.30
C SER A 65 6.56 -9.71 10.80
N PHE A 66 6.54 -10.65 11.72
CA PHE A 66 6.59 -12.06 11.39
C PHE A 66 5.17 -12.56 11.12
N ILE A 67 4.99 -13.29 10.03
CA ILE A 67 3.75 -13.97 9.70
C ILE A 67 4.01 -15.44 9.86
N ASP A 68 3.56 -15.99 10.98
CA ASP A 68 3.85 -17.36 11.39
C ASP A 68 5.38 -17.63 11.42
N SER A 69 5.78 -18.85 11.13
CA SER A 69 7.16 -19.34 11.21
C SER A 69 7.96 -19.22 9.90
N ASN A 70 7.35 -18.73 8.81
CA ASN A 70 7.95 -18.84 7.48
C ASN A 70 7.86 -17.59 6.60
N ALA A 71 7.13 -16.58 7.02
CA ALA A 71 6.95 -15.37 6.24
C ALA A 71 7.21 -14.09 7.04
N PHE A 72 7.60 -13.05 6.33
CA PHE A 72 7.97 -11.76 6.86
C PHE A 72 7.21 -10.67 6.12
N LEU A 73 6.55 -9.81 6.89
CA LEU A 73 5.94 -8.58 6.38
C LEU A 73 6.97 -7.46 6.38
N TYR A 74 7.12 -6.85 5.24
CA TYR A 74 7.96 -5.68 5.00
C TYR A 74 7.06 -4.56 4.50
N GLU A 75 6.82 -3.53 5.33
CA GLU A 75 5.81 -2.51 5.06
C GLU A 75 6.35 -1.10 5.31
N PRO A 76 6.93 -0.45 4.29
CA PRO A 76 7.16 0.99 4.32
C PRO A 76 5.82 1.74 4.24
N THR A 77 5.71 2.78 5.05
CA THR A 77 4.59 3.71 5.04
C THR A 77 5.13 5.11 4.78
N PHE A 78 4.73 5.69 3.67
CA PHE A 78 5.10 7.05 3.29
C PHE A 78 4.13 8.05 3.92
N LEU A 79 4.69 9.13 4.42
CA LEU A 79 3.95 10.26 4.99
C LEU A 79 4.42 11.54 4.29
N TRP A 80 3.47 12.45 4.04
CA TRP A 80 3.78 13.77 3.49
C TRP A 80 2.73 14.80 3.91
N GLN A 81 3.13 16.04 4.02
CA GLN A 81 2.24 17.15 4.28
C GLN A 81 1.49 17.50 3.00
N ASP A 82 0.15 17.43 3.04
CA ASP A 82 -0.73 17.74 1.92
C ASP A 82 -2.11 18.14 2.42
N GLU A 83 -2.93 18.72 1.55
CA GLU A 83 -4.30 19.06 1.87
C GLU A 83 -5.14 17.81 2.17
N GLN A 84 -5.91 17.87 3.25
CA GLN A 84 -6.88 16.82 3.55
C GLN A 84 -7.96 16.75 2.47
N THR A 85 -8.13 15.56 1.89
CA THR A 85 -9.12 15.34 0.84
C THR A 85 -10.55 15.35 1.40
N ILE A 86 -11.54 15.42 0.49
CA ILE A 86 -12.95 15.32 0.86
C ILE A 86 -13.27 14.00 1.58
N TYR A 87 -12.52 12.93 1.31
CA TYR A 87 -12.64 11.66 2.00
C TYR A 87 -12.31 11.82 3.49
N HIS A 88 -11.17 12.41 3.83
CA HIS A 88 -10.79 12.67 5.22
C HIS A 88 -11.85 13.50 5.95
N LYS A 89 -12.34 14.56 5.32
CA LYS A 89 -13.34 15.48 5.89
C LYS A 89 -14.70 14.82 6.11
N LYS A 90 -15.08 13.80 5.34
CA LYS A 90 -16.42 13.19 5.39
C LYS A 90 -16.46 11.84 6.12
N VAL A 91 -15.41 11.07 6.07
CA VAL A 91 -15.37 9.69 6.62
C VAL A 91 -14.82 9.67 8.03
N TYR A 92 -14.17 10.74 8.44
CA TYR A 92 -13.57 10.86 9.75
C TYR A 92 -14.63 11.06 10.84
N PRO A 93 -14.78 10.13 11.79
CA PRO A 93 -15.80 10.25 12.83
C PRO A 93 -15.44 11.22 13.96
N LEU A 94 -14.20 11.75 13.98
CA LEU A 94 -13.69 12.64 15.00
C LEU A 94 -13.63 14.08 14.51
N ASP A 95 -13.65 15.02 15.42
CA ASP A 95 -13.50 16.43 15.11
C ASP A 95 -12.07 16.72 14.65
N LEU A 96 -11.90 16.93 13.36
CA LEU A 96 -10.61 17.27 12.72
C LEU A 96 -10.11 18.68 13.10
N LYS A 97 -10.86 19.46 13.89
CA LYS A 97 -10.48 20.84 14.23
C LYS A 97 -9.11 20.96 14.92
N ASN A 98 -8.68 19.89 15.57
CA ASN A 98 -7.40 19.85 16.28
C ASN A 98 -6.29 19.17 15.48
N VAL A 99 -6.58 18.68 14.26
CA VAL A 99 -5.57 18.07 13.39
C VAL A 99 -4.99 19.15 12.49
N PRO A 100 -3.67 19.30 12.42
CA PRO A 100 -3.03 20.22 11.49
C PRO A 100 -3.49 20.01 10.05
N THR A 101 -3.65 21.12 9.33
CA THR A 101 -3.96 21.11 7.90
C THR A 101 -2.79 21.72 7.14
N PHE A 102 -2.56 21.23 5.96
CA PHE A 102 -1.46 21.67 5.11
C PHE A 102 -2.01 22.21 3.79
N GLU A 103 -1.18 22.96 3.10
CA GLU A 103 -1.42 23.36 1.72
C GLU A 103 -1.26 22.16 0.78
N ARG A 104 -1.89 22.24 -0.39
CA ARG A 104 -1.81 21.19 -1.40
C ARG A 104 -0.37 20.98 -1.87
N ASN A 105 0.06 19.70 -1.90
CA ASN A 105 1.40 19.28 -2.30
C ASN A 105 1.33 18.19 -3.40
N PRO A 106 0.98 18.57 -4.64
CA PRO A 106 0.82 17.61 -5.72
C PRO A 106 2.12 16.88 -6.05
N GLU A 107 3.26 17.53 -5.92
CA GLU A 107 4.57 16.90 -6.18
C GLU A 107 4.90 15.82 -5.16
N GLY A 108 4.56 16.03 -3.88
CA GLY A 108 4.70 15.01 -2.83
C GLY A 108 3.76 13.83 -3.07
N PHE A 109 2.51 14.12 -3.46
CA PHE A 109 1.54 13.09 -3.80
C PHE A 109 2.01 12.21 -4.96
N GLU A 110 2.40 12.82 -6.08
CA GLU A 110 2.89 12.09 -7.26
C GLU A 110 4.16 11.28 -6.95
N LEU A 111 5.08 11.87 -6.19
CA LEU A 111 6.31 11.20 -5.78
C LEU A 111 6.02 9.93 -4.97
N VAL A 112 5.11 10.01 -3.99
CA VAL A 112 4.75 8.85 -3.17
C VAL A 112 4.14 7.73 -4.02
N HIS A 113 3.28 8.08 -5.00
CA HIS A 113 2.69 7.09 -5.90
C HIS A 113 3.73 6.47 -6.83
N GLU A 114 4.63 7.26 -7.39
CA GLU A 114 5.76 6.76 -8.20
C GLU A 114 6.64 5.77 -7.41
N ILE A 115 7.00 6.13 -6.17
CA ILE A 115 7.80 5.25 -5.30
C ILE A 115 7.05 3.96 -5.01
N LYS A 116 5.76 4.05 -4.66
CA LYS A 116 4.92 2.89 -4.38
C LYS A 116 4.88 1.92 -5.56
N ASP A 117 4.63 2.41 -6.76
CA ASP A 117 4.57 1.58 -7.97
C ASP A 117 5.89 0.84 -8.22
N ARG A 118 7.03 1.53 -8.07
CA ARG A 118 8.35 0.92 -8.19
C ARG A 118 8.64 -0.11 -7.09
N LEU A 119 8.20 0.14 -5.87
CA LEU A 119 8.32 -0.80 -4.76
C LEU A 119 7.48 -2.06 -4.99
N GLU A 120 6.27 -1.93 -5.52
CA GLU A 120 5.43 -3.07 -5.87
C GLU A 120 6.05 -3.92 -6.99
N ASP A 121 6.58 -3.28 -8.02
CA ASP A 121 7.29 -3.97 -9.10
C ASP A 121 8.53 -4.70 -8.58
N MET A 122 9.33 -4.04 -7.74
CA MET A 122 10.49 -4.66 -7.11
C MET A 122 10.09 -5.83 -6.22
N ALA A 123 9.06 -5.67 -5.39
CA ALA A 123 8.56 -6.71 -4.51
C ALA A 123 8.08 -7.93 -5.30
N ARG A 124 7.32 -7.71 -6.37
CA ARG A 124 6.87 -8.77 -7.28
C ARG A 124 8.03 -9.50 -7.93
N ASN A 125 9.05 -8.79 -8.40
CA ASN A 125 10.25 -9.37 -9.00
C ASN A 125 11.07 -10.19 -7.99
N ASN A 126 11.00 -9.84 -6.71
CA ASN A 126 11.58 -10.62 -5.61
C ASN A 126 10.69 -11.82 -5.21
N GLY A 127 9.52 -11.98 -5.82
CA GLY A 127 8.57 -13.04 -5.53
C GLY A 127 7.76 -12.83 -4.26
N ALA A 128 7.57 -11.57 -3.86
CA ALA A 128 6.65 -11.19 -2.80
C ALA A 128 5.19 -11.41 -3.21
N ILE A 129 4.36 -11.60 -2.20
CA ILE A 129 2.91 -11.58 -2.33
C ILE A 129 2.35 -10.42 -1.50
N HIS A 130 1.09 -10.10 -1.73
CA HIS A 130 0.35 -9.08 -1.00
C HIS A 130 -0.89 -9.70 -0.36
N PHE A 131 -1.26 -9.26 0.84
CA PHE A 131 -2.47 -9.74 1.54
C PHE A 131 -3.68 -8.82 1.36
N GLN A 132 -3.45 -7.54 1.07
CA GLN A 132 -4.50 -6.61 0.71
C GLN A 132 -4.73 -6.66 -0.80
N ILE A 133 -5.59 -7.55 -1.24
CA ILE A 133 -5.89 -7.72 -2.66
C ILE A 133 -7.03 -6.78 -3.07
N GLY A 134 -6.85 -6.09 -4.18
CA GLY A 134 -7.81 -5.11 -4.68
C GLY A 134 -7.33 -4.51 -5.99
N LYS A 135 -7.53 -3.21 -6.18
CA LYS A 135 -7.01 -2.48 -7.35
C LYS A 135 -5.53 -2.13 -7.21
N ASP A 136 -5.10 -1.75 -6.01
CA ASP A 136 -3.72 -1.32 -5.73
C ASP A 136 -2.70 -2.46 -5.94
N TYR A 137 -3.07 -3.70 -5.55
CA TYR A 137 -2.19 -4.85 -5.66
C TYR A 137 -2.75 -5.86 -6.66
N PRO A 138 -2.25 -5.88 -7.90
CA PRO A 138 -2.80 -6.71 -8.97
C PRO A 138 -2.47 -8.19 -8.77
N TYR A 139 -3.32 -8.88 -8.03
CA TYR A 139 -3.16 -10.28 -7.64
C TYR A 139 -2.82 -11.22 -8.81
N LEU A 140 -3.51 -11.04 -9.95
CA LEU A 140 -3.28 -11.90 -11.12
C LEU A 140 -1.84 -11.83 -11.65
N LYS A 141 -1.17 -10.68 -11.53
CA LYS A 141 0.22 -10.51 -12.00
C LYS A 141 1.22 -11.36 -11.19
N THR A 142 0.84 -11.79 -9.98
CA THR A 142 1.70 -12.60 -9.11
C THR A 142 1.41 -14.10 -9.21
N ARG A 143 0.46 -14.51 -10.06
CA ARG A 143 0.06 -15.91 -10.19
C ARG A 143 0.75 -16.60 -11.37
N THR A 144 0.86 -17.92 -11.27
CA THR A 144 1.30 -18.73 -12.41
C THR A 144 0.33 -18.59 -13.57
N GLU A 145 0.78 -18.84 -14.78
CA GLU A 145 -0.04 -18.72 -15.98
C GLU A 145 -1.31 -19.59 -15.92
N GLY A 146 -1.19 -20.81 -15.42
CA GLY A 146 -2.34 -21.72 -15.27
C GLY A 146 -3.38 -21.20 -14.30
N THR A 147 -2.94 -20.71 -13.12
CA THR A 147 -3.83 -20.10 -12.12
C THR A 147 -4.50 -18.85 -12.69
N ARG A 148 -3.75 -17.99 -13.39
CA ARG A 148 -4.29 -16.79 -14.01
C ARG A 148 -5.37 -17.11 -15.03
N LYS A 149 -5.11 -18.07 -15.94
CA LYS A 149 -6.10 -18.53 -16.93
C LYS A 149 -7.37 -19.05 -16.26
N LEU A 150 -7.23 -19.89 -15.23
CA LEU A 150 -8.39 -20.41 -14.48
C LEU A 150 -9.23 -19.30 -13.86
N LEU A 151 -8.60 -18.33 -13.19
CA LEU A 151 -9.30 -17.21 -12.56
C LEU A 151 -10.01 -16.33 -13.60
N ILE A 152 -9.38 -16.07 -14.74
CA ILE A 152 -10.00 -15.31 -15.84
C ILE A 152 -11.22 -16.07 -16.39
N MET A 153 -11.11 -17.38 -16.58
CA MET A 153 -12.24 -18.21 -17.04
C MET A 153 -13.41 -18.16 -16.04
N LEU A 154 -13.12 -18.33 -14.74
CA LEU A 154 -14.14 -18.23 -13.70
C LEU A 154 -14.80 -16.85 -13.67
N LYS A 155 -14.01 -15.77 -13.76
CA LYS A 155 -14.55 -14.41 -13.82
C LYS A 155 -15.47 -14.22 -14.99
N LYS A 156 -15.09 -14.66 -16.19
CA LYS A 156 -15.90 -14.54 -17.40
C LYS A 156 -17.20 -15.36 -17.36
N GLU A 157 -17.16 -16.53 -16.74
CA GLU A 157 -18.33 -17.39 -16.62
C GLU A 157 -19.32 -16.87 -15.57
N LEU A 158 -18.83 -16.45 -14.40
CA LEU A 158 -19.66 -16.03 -13.28
C LEU A 158 -20.11 -14.56 -13.36
N ASP A 159 -19.38 -13.73 -14.07
CA ASP A 159 -19.63 -12.30 -14.22
C ASP A 159 -19.32 -11.81 -15.64
N PRO A 160 -20.07 -12.31 -16.65
CA PRO A 160 -19.78 -12.01 -18.05
C PRO A 160 -19.92 -10.53 -18.41
N LYS A 161 -20.63 -9.74 -17.59
CA LYS A 161 -20.79 -8.29 -17.78
C LYS A 161 -19.80 -7.48 -16.96
N ASN A 162 -18.89 -8.15 -16.21
CA ASN A 162 -17.91 -7.50 -15.34
C ASN A 162 -18.50 -6.45 -14.38
N LEU A 163 -19.64 -6.79 -13.75
CA LEU A 163 -20.33 -5.91 -12.81
C LEU A 163 -19.82 -6.03 -11.37
N ILE A 164 -19.22 -7.17 -11.02
CA ILE A 164 -18.71 -7.45 -9.69
C ILE A 164 -17.27 -7.01 -9.58
N ASN A 165 -17.03 -5.94 -8.84
CA ASN A 165 -15.70 -5.41 -8.56
C ASN A 165 -14.81 -5.26 -9.83
N PRO A 166 -15.23 -4.49 -10.84
CA PRO A 166 -14.47 -4.31 -12.07
C PRO A 166 -13.07 -3.71 -11.76
N GLY A 167 -12.05 -4.23 -12.42
CA GLY A 167 -10.65 -3.82 -12.24
C GLY A 167 -9.97 -4.35 -10.96
N ASN A 168 -10.67 -5.01 -10.05
CA ASN A 168 -10.05 -5.61 -8.86
C ASN A 168 -9.20 -6.83 -9.23
N LEU A 169 -8.22 -7.13 -8.38
CA LEU A 169 -7.31 -8.27 -8.53
C LEU A 169 -6.43 -8.22 -9.80
N GLY A 170 -6.48 -7.14 -10.57
CA GLY A 170 -5.81 -7.03 -11.87
C GLY A 170 -6.61 -7.62 -13.02
N PHE A 171 -7.92 -7.88 -12.85
CA PHE A 171 -8.82 -8.09 -13.98
C PHE A 171 -9.00 -6.78 -14.76
N GLU A 172 -9.12 -6.89 -16.08
CA GLU A 172 -9.33 -5.72 -16.93
C GLU A 172 -10.66 -5.03 -16.60
N GLU A 173 -10.66 -3.70 -16.63
CA GLU A 173 -11.88 -2.90 -16.65
C GLU A 173 -12.45 -2.97 -18.08
N ASN A 174 -13.75 -3.16 -18.25
CA ASN A 174 -14.42 -3.12 -19.56
C ASN A 174 -14.49 -1.68 -20.06
#